data_8fa1d267859d63b3b4a0b9b11ce6eea0
#
_entry.id   8fa1d267859d63b3b4a0b9b11ce6eea0
#
_cell.length_a   1.000
_cell.length_b   1.000
_cell.length_c   1.000
_cell.angle_alpha   90.00
_cell.angle_beta   90.00
_cell.angle_gamma   90.00
#
_symmetry.space_group_name_H-M   'P 1'
#
loop_
_entity.id
_entity.type
_entity.pdbx_description
1 polymer ?
#
loop_
_entity_poly.entity_id
_entity_poly.type
_entity_poly.pdbx_seq_one_letter_code
_entity_poly.pdbx_strand_id
1 'polypeptide(L)'
;MRIVVHDYAGHAFPISLSRALAARGHDVVHAYASSLQTPRGDLTRKSDDADTLEFREIAMDADYPRYKYSFRRRRAMEVRYGKEVAKFITAWKPDAVLSGNTPTETQEPITRAAIAEGGRFYYWVQDFYSLAVDRILRRKIPIAGGLVGSWYRRLDRRQFERSSRVITITEDFTDILANEFGVAEEKVAVVPNWALIEELPVMPRDNAWARRHALHDKFVFLYSGTIGMKHNPAMLLELARRHAADPTVRVVIVSEGIGADWLKKEAAAAGISNLVILPYQPFNELPQVLASGDVLVGILEEEAGIFSVPSKTLSYLCAARPLLLAMPLQNLAARITSANNAGLIVAPGDLDGFLAAAAKLRDSSELREKLAGNARAYAEKTFPIAKTAALFDSILAR
;
A
#
# COMPACT_ATOMS: atom_id res chain seq x y z
N MET A 1 -8.08 -8.21 25.70
CA MET A 1 -9.24 -8.17 24.78
C MET A 1 -9.04 -9.19 23.68
N ARG A 2 -10.14 -9.74 23.17
CA ARG A 2 -10.15 -10.61 21.97
C ARG A 2 -10.33 -9.73 20.73
N ILE A 3 -9.34 -9.67 19.87
CA ILE A 3 -9.30 -8.74 18.72
C ILE A 3 -9.17 -9.53 17.42
N VAL A 4 -10.04 -9.25 16.45
CA VAL A 4 -9.84 -9.69 15.07
C VAL A 4 -9.26 -8.52 14.29
N VAL A 5 -8.07 -8.69 13.75
CA VAL A 5 -7.50 -7.80 12.73
C VAL A 5 -7.74 -8.45 11.37
N HIS A 6 -8.70 -7.94 10.63
CA HIS A 6 -9.03 -8.44 9.31
C HIS A 6 -8.38 -7.56 8.23
N ASP A 7 -7.45 -8.14 7.50
CA ASP A 7 -6.86 -7.56 6.30
C ASP A 7 -7.13 -8.46 5.11
N TYR A 8 -8.04 -8.03 4.24
CA TYR A 8 -8.48 -8.77 3.08
C TYR A 8 -7.33 -9.35 2.22
N ALA A 9 -6.25 -8.60 2.09
CA ALA A 9 -5.13 -8.93 1.20
C ALA A 9 -3.94 -9.63 1.88
N GLY A 10 -3.82 -9.56 3.20
CA GLY A 10 -2.67 -10.10 3.95
C GLY A 10 -1.41 -9.25 3.81
N HIS A 11 -1.55 -7.92 3.87
CA HIS A 11 -0.40 -7.01 3.77
C HIS A 11 0.50 -7.07 5.00
N ALA A 12 1.77 -6.79 4.81
CA ALA A 12 2.77 -6.89 5.87
C ALA A 12 2.52 -5.95 7.07
N PHE A 13 2.03 -4.71 6.83
CA PHE A 13 1.83 -3.75 7.91
C PHE A 13 0.68 -4.10 8.87
N PRO A 14 -0.51 -4.62 8.46
CA PRO A 14 -1.51 -5.10 9.40
C PRO A 14 -1.04 -6.35 10.18
N ILE A 15 -0.21 -7.19 9.57
CA ILE A 15 0.39 -8.34 10.24
C ILE A 15 1.29 -7.88 11.39
N SER A 16 2.14 -6.88 11.17
CA SER A 16 3.00 -6.32 12.21
C SER A 16 2.19 -5.71 13.37
N LEU A 17 1.05 -5.06 13.04
CA LEU A 17 0.12 -4.58 14.07
C LEU A 17 -0.46 -5.73 14.91
N SER A 18 -0.88 -6.82 14.26
CA SER A 18 -1.41 -8.00 14.97
C SER A 18 -0.39 -8.59 15.94
N ARG A 19 0.86 -8.72 15.51
CA ARG A 19 1.97 -9.16 16.37
C ARG A 19 2.18 -8.20 17.55
N ALA A 20 2.20 -6.91 17.28
CA ALA A 20 2.42 -5.91 18.32
C ALA A 20 1.27 -5.82 19.33
N LEU A 21 0.01 -5.98 18.91
CA LEU A 21 -1.14 -6.03 19.80
C LEU A 21 -1.12 -7.31 20.67
N ALA A 22 -0.76 -8.46 20.09
CA ALA A 22 -0.61 -9.71 20.85
C ALA A 22 0.51 -9.61 21.90
N ALA A 23 1.66 -9.02 21.54
CA ALA A 23 2.76 -8.76 22.48
C ALA A 23 2.37 -7.80 23.63
N ARG A 24 1.29 -7.01 23.46
CA ARG A 24 0.72 -6.13 24.49
C ARG A 24 -0.34 -6.83 25.37
N GLY A 25 -0.49 -8.15 25.22
CA GLY A 25 -1.37 -8.97 26.05
C GLY A 25 -2.82 -9.11 25.53
N HIS A 26 -3.09 -8.79 24.27
CA HIS A 26 -4.35 -9.10 23.65
C HIS A 26 -4.37 -10.51 23.05
N ASP A 27 -5.56 -11.11 22.97
CA ASP A 27 -5.81 -12.35 22.24
C ASP A 27 -6.20 -11.95 20.80
N VAL A 28 -5.30 -12.17 19.84
CA VAL A 28 -5.38 -11.59 18.49
C VAL A 28 -5.49 -12.66 17.43
N VAL A 29 -6.51 -12.56 16.58
CA VAL A 29 -6.58 -13.32 15.34
C VAL A 29 -6.38 -12.39 14.16
N HIS A 30 -5.33 -12.63 13.36
CA HIS A 30 -5.12 -11.99 12.07
C HIS A 30 -5.82 -12.80 10.98
N ALA A 31 -6.96 -12.28 10.46
CA ALA A 31 -7.77 -12.95 9.46
C ALA A 31 -7.52 -12.39 8.05
N TYR A 32 -7.31 -13.25 7.07
CA TYR A 32 -6.99 -12.87 5.68
C TYR A 32 -7.57 -13.85 4.66
N ALA A 33 -7.66 -13.43 3.38
CA ALA A 33 -8.20 -14.27 2.31
C ALA A 33 -7.14 -15.21 1.72
N SER A 34 -7.51 -16.47 1.47
CA SER A 34 -6.59 -17.53 0.99
C SER A 34 -6.01 -17.28 -0.40
N SER A 35 -6.81 -16.80 -1.35
CA SER A 35 -6.50 -16.84 -2.78
C SER A 35 -6.19 -15.50 -3.43
N LEU A 36 -5.80 -14.46 -2.67
CA LEU A 36 -5.40 -13.18 -3.24
C LEU A 36 -3.93 -13.19 -3.69
N GLN A 37 -3.70 -12.80 -4.93
CA GLN A 37 -2.36 -12.57 -5.48
C GLN A 37 -1.95 -11.11 -5.28
N THR A 38 -1.44 -10.81 -4.10
CA THR A 38 -0.87 -9.52 -3.71
C THR A 38 0.47 -9.76 -3.03
N PRO A 39 1.38 -8.78 -3.00
CA PRO A 39 2.53 -8.87 -2.12
C PRO A 39 2.05 -9.04 -0.66
N ARG A 40 2.24 -10.22 -0.10
CA ARG A 40 1.86 -10.56 1.27
C ARG A 40 3.03 -10.37 2.22
N GLY A 41 2.72 -10.09 3.47
CA GLY A 41 3.68 -10.21 4.55
C GLY A 41 3.87 -11.66 5.00
N ASP A 42 4.69 -11.85 6.02
CA ASP A 42 4.91 -13.16 6.62
C ASP A 42 3.74 -13.55 7.52
N LEU A 43 2.89 -14.42 7.01
CA LEU A 43 1.70 -14.99 7.66
C LEU A 43 2.00 -16.27 8.46
N THR A 44 3.28 -16.63 8.59
CA THR A 44 3.70 -17.77 9.41
C THR A 44 3.98 -17.31 10.84
N ARG A 45 3.70 -18.19 11.80
CA ARG A 45 4.04 -17.93 13.20
C ARG A 45 5.56 -17.95 13.38
N LYS A 46 6.11 -16.90 14.01
CA LYS A 46 7.51 -16.80 14.39
C LYS A 46 7.73 -17.33 15.81
N SER A 47 8.95 -17.68 16.14
CA SER A 47 9.31 -18.20 17.48
C SER A 47 9.15 -17.17 18.59
N ASP A 48 9.19 -15.88 18.26
CA ASP A 48 9.03 -14.74 19.16
C ASP A 48 7.60 -14.17 19.19
N ASP A 49 6.68 -14.74 18.40
CA ASP A 49 5.27 -14.35 18.44
C ASP A 49 4.63 -14.78 19.77
N ALA A 50 3.80 -13.89 20.34
CA ALA A 50 3.04 -14.19 21.54
C ALA A 50 2.10 -15.40 21.34
N ASP A 51 1.91 -16.22 22.35
CA ASP A 51 1.04 -17.42 22.29
C ASP A 51 -0.42 -17.09 21.96
N THR A 52 -0.83 -15.87 22.25
CA THR A 52 -2.16 -15.31 21.99
C THR A 52 -2.36 -14.81 20.56
N LEU A 53 -1.39 -15.00 19.66
CA LEU A 53 -1.52 -14.63 18.23
C LEU A 53 -1.86 -15.86 17.39
N GLU A 54 -2.91 -15.73 16.58
CA GLU A 54 -3.30 -16.71 15.58
C GLU A 54 -3.37 -16.06 14.19
N PHE A 55 -2.88 -16.75 13.16
CA PHE A 55 -3.11 -16.41 11.75
C PHE A 55 -4.21 -17.31 11.20
N ARG A 56 -5.33 -16.70 10.77
CA ARG A 56 -6.50 -17.41 10.27
C ARG A 56 -6.72 -17.13 8.79
N GLU A 57 -6.43 -18.13 7.99
CA GLU A 57 -6.81 -18.11 6.59
C GLU A 57 -8.32 -18.35 6.45
N ILE A 58 -9.01 -17.44 5.75
CA ILE A 58 -10.43 -17.58 5.43
C ILE A 58 -10.56 -17.91 3.94
N ALA A 59 -11.37 -18.93 3.63
CA ALA A 59 -11.52 -19.43 2.29
C ALA A 59 -12.06 -18.35 1.31
N MET A 60 -11.27 -18.05 0.29
CA MET A 60 -11.64 -17.30 -0.90
C MET A 60 -11.68 -18.28 -2.06
N ASP A 61 -12.60 -18.10 -3.00
CA ASP A 61 -12.72 -18.93 -4.20
C ASP A 61 -11.36 -18.98 -4.93
N ALA A 62 -10.87 -20.20 -5.23
CA ALA A 62 -9.59 -20.42 -5.87
C ALA A 62 -9.49 -19.79 -7.27
N ASP A 63 -10.63 -19.63 -7.96
CA ASP A 63 -10.71 -18.98 -9.26
C ASP A 63 -10.70 -17.44 -9.18
N TYR A 64 -10.64 -16.84 -7.99
CA TYR A 64 -10.66 -15.38 -7.82
C TYR A 64 -9.59 -14.66 -8.67
N PRO A 65 -8.34 -15.11 -8.74
CA PRO A 65 -7.33 -14.45 -9.57
C PRO A 65 -7.69 -14.38 -11.05
N ARG A 66 -8.35 -15.43 -11.56
CA ARG A 66 -8.81 -15.51 -12.95
C ARG A 66 -9.92 -14.51 -13.27
N TYR A 67 -10.79 -14.22 -12.28
CA TYR A 67 -11.96 -13.37 -12.46
C TYR A 67 -11.84 -11.98 -11.83
N LYS A 68 -10.66 -11.59 -11.36
CA LYS A 68 -10.44 -10.29 -10.69
C LYS A 68 -10.87 -9.06 -11.50
N TYR A 69 -10.90 -9.17 -12.84
CA TYR A 69 -11.39 -8.12 -13.74
C TYR A 69 -12.85 -8.29 -14.17
N SER A 70 -13.52 -9.39 -13.80
CA SER A 70 -14.93 -9.62 -14.08
C SER A 70 -15.80 -9.11 -12.94
N PHE A 71 -16.37 -7.91 -13.08
CA PHE A 71 -17.12 -7.25 -12.02
C PHE A 71 -18.16 -8.15 -11.33
N ARG A 72 -19.01 -8.86 -12.08
CA ARG A 72 -20.07 -9.70 -11.49
C ARG A 72 -19.51 -10.92 -10.75
N ARG A 73 -18.55 -11.65 -11.35
CA ARG A 73 -17.98 -12.85 -10.73
C ARG A 73 -17.13 -12.49 -9.52
N ARG A 74 -16.25 -11.50 -9.66
CA ARG A 74 -15.45 -10.98 -8.56
C ARG A 74 -16.31 -10.59 -7.37
N ARG A 75 -17.36 -9.77 -7.60
CA ARG A 75 -18.32 -9.36 -6.58
C ARG A 75 -18.96 -10.54 -5.85
N ALA A 76 -19.42 -11.56 -6.57
CA ALA A 76 -20.05 -12.74 -5.96
C ALA A 76 -19.08 -13.50 -5.05
N MET A 77 -17.81 -13.63 -5.45
CA MET A 77 -16.76 -14.27 -4.66
C MET A 77 -16.42 -13.44 -3.41
N GLU A 78 -16.27 -12.13 -3.55
CA GLU A 78 -15.99 -11.20 -2.47
C GLU A 78 -17.10 -11.19 -1.41
N VAL A 79 -18.36 -11.16 -1.82
CA VAL A 79 -19.49 -11.22 -0.89
C VAL A 79 -19.57 -12.57 -0.18
N ARG A 80 -19.27 -13.67 -0.87
CA ARG A 80 -19.20 -15.01 -0.25
C ARG A 80 -18.11 -15.06 0.81
N TYR A 81 -16.92 -14.55 0.48
CA TYR A 81 -15.81 -14.43 1.44
C TYR A 81 -16.21 -13.63 2.68
N GLY A 82 -16.85 -12.46 2.52
CA GLY A 82 -17.31 -11.67 3.66
C GLY A 82 -18.28 -12.43 4.58
N LYS A 83 -19.13 -13.31 4.01
CA LYS A 83 -19.99 -14.19 4.82
C LYS A 83 -19.21 -15.25 5.58
N GLU A 84 -18.12 -15.80 5.01
CA GLU A 84 -17.26 -16.73 5.75
C GLU A 84 -16.51 -16.04 6.91
N VAL A 85 -16.01 -14.82 6.70
CA VAL A 85 -15.45 -14.00 7.77
C VAL A 85 -16.50 -13.72 8.86
N ALA A 86 -17.74 -13.40 8.47
CA ALA A 86 -18.83 -13.16 9.43
C ALA A 86 -19.13 -14.42 10.26
N LYS A 87 -19.17 -15.62 9.67
CA LYS A 87 -19.35 -16.88 10.41
C LYS A 87 -18.21 -17.10 11.43
N PHE A 88 -16.98 -16.81 11.03
CA PHE A 88 -15.84 -16.90 11.93
C PHE A 88 -16.01 -15.93 13.11
N ILE A 89 -16.37 -14.66 12.87
CA ILE A 89 -16.60 -13.66 13.91
C ILE A 89 -17.70 -14.11 14.87
N THR A 90 -18.82 -14.61 14.35
CA THR A 90 -19.93 -15.13 15.19
C THR A 90 -19.49 -16.31 16.07
N ALA A 91 -18.65 -17.20 15.55
CA ALA A 91 -18.14 -18.34 16.32
C ALA A 91 -17.09 -17.94 17.36
N TRP A 92 -16.19 -17.00 16.99
CA TRP A 92 -15.07 -16.61 17.86
C TRP A 92 -15.44 -15.52 18.87
N LYS A 93 -16.49 -14.72 18.64
CA LYS A 93 -17.02 -13.65 19.51
C LYS A 93 -15.94 -12.69 20.02
N PRO A 94 -15.35 -11.86 19.12
CA PRO A 94 -14.33 -10.88 19.49
C PRO A 94 -14.93 -9.69 20.26
N ASP A 95 -14.16 -9.08 21.15
CA ASP A 95 -14.47 -7.79 21.77
C ASP A 95 -14.36 -6.65 20.75
N ALA A 96 -13.44 -6.79 19.78
CA ALA A 96 -13.18 -5.81 18.75
C ALA A 96 -12.85 -6.45 17.41
N VAL A 97 -13.38 -5.89 16.33
CA VAL A 97 -13.02 -6.22 14.94
C VAL A 97 -12.47 -4.97 14.27
N LEU A 98 -11.18 -4.98 13.94
CA LEU A 98 -10.52 -3.97 13.12
C LEU A 98 -10.45 -4.50 11.69
N SER A 99 -11.14 -3.87 10.74
CA SER A 99 -11.19 -4.36 9.36
C SER A 99 -10.81 -3.27 8.35
N GLY A 100 -9.80 -3.57 7.53
CA GLY A 100 -9.26 -2.68 6.49
C GLY A 100 -9.13 -3.34 5.13
N ASN A 101 -8.82 -2.54 4.11
CA ASN A 101 -8.57 -2.99 2.72
C ASN A 101 -9.67 -3.89 2.12
N THR A 102 -10.91 -3.73 2.55
CA THR A 102 -12.01 -4.66 2.24
C THR A 102 -13.02 -3.99 1.32
N PRO A 103 -13.45 -4.65 0.22
CA PRO A 103 -14.51 -4.12 -0.63
C PRO A 103 -15.79 -3.86 0.17
N THR A 104 -16.49 -2.76 -0.12
CA THR A 104 -17.66 -2.28 0.63
C THR A 104 -18.71 -3.36 0.91
N GLU A 105 -19.05 -4.20 -0.09
CA GLU A 105 -20.04 -5.26 0.07
C GLU A 105 -19.55 -6.44 0.89
N THR A 106 -18.26 -6.70 0.84
CA THR A 106 -17.59 -7.73 1.66
C THR A 106 -17.57 -7.31 3.12
N GLN A 107 -17.39 -6.02 3.38
CA GLN A 107 -17.33 -5.43 4.71
C GLN A 107 -18.69 -5.47 5.43
N GLU A 108 -19.81 -5.40 4.71
CA GLU A 108 -21.16 -5.34 5.30
C GLU A 108 -21.49 -6.56 6.22
N PRO A 109 -21.35 -7.82 5.79
CA PRO A 109 -21.57 -8.96 6.68
C PRO A 109 -20.59 -9.00 7.86
N ILE A 110 -19.34 -8.55 7.68
CA ILE A 110 -18.33 -8.47 8.75
C ILE A 110 -18.78 -7.48 9.84
N THR A 111 -19.16 -6.26 9.42
CA THR A 111 -19.67 -5.22 10.33
C THR A 111 -20.88 -5.70 11.12
N ARG A 112 -21.84 -6.34 10.44
CA ARG A 112 -23.05 -6.84 11.10
C ARG A 112 -22.75 -7.94 12.12
N ALA A 113 -21.87 -8.89 11.77
CA ALA A 113 -21.51 -9.98 12.68
C ALA A 113 -20.80 -9.45 13.92
N ALA A 114 -19.84 -8.53 13.78
CA ALA A 114 -19.14 -7.95 14.91
C ALA A 114 -20.11 -7.29 15.93
N ILE A 115 -21.07 -6.52 15.44
CA ILE A 115 -22.04 -5.80 16.29
C ILE A 115 -23.10 -6.75 16.89
N ALA A 116 -23.57 -7.72 16.12
CA ALA A 116 -24.59 -8.67 16.58
C ALA A 116 -24.10 -9.54 17.76
N GLU A 117 -22.79 -9.81 17.83
CA GLU A 117 -22.18 -10.55 18.93
C GLU A 117 -21.76 -9.66 20.14
N GLY A 118 -22.17 -8.36 20.12
CA GLY A 118 -21.86 -7.41 21.18
C GLY A 118 -20.43 -6.83 21.11
N GLY A 119 -19.69 -7.16 20.09
CA GLY A 119 -18.37 -6.60 19.85
C GLY A 119 -18.39 -5.21 19.22
N ARG A 120 -17.25 -4.54 19.25
CA ARG A 120 -17.05 -3.22 18.62
C ARG A 120 -16.44 -3.41 17.24
N PHE A 121 -16.97 -2.68 16.25
CA PHE A 121 -16.43 -2.66 14.90
C PHE A 121 -15.67 -1.36 14.65
N TYR A 122 -14.43 -1.48 14.13
CA TYR A 122 -13.54 -0.39 13.76
C TYR A 122 -13.28 -0.46 12.25
N TYR A 123 -13.79 0.53 11.51
CA TYR A 123 -13.53 0.61 10.08
C TYR A 123 -12.17 1.27 9.84
N TRP A 124 -11.22 0.53 9.28
CA TRP A 124 -9.90 1.05 8.94
C TRP A 124 -9.85 1.41 7.45
N VAL A 125 -10.03 2.70 7.15
CA VAL A 125 -10.12 3.23 5.78
C VAL A 125 -8.73 3.39 5.20
N GLN A 126 -8.42 2.56 4.20
CA GLN A 126 -7.18 2.65 3.42
C GLN A 126 -7.41 3.35 2.09
N ASP A 127 -8.58 3.14 1.48
CA ASP A 127 -9.06 3.73 0.23
C ASP A 127 -10.58 3.92 0.29
N PHE A 128 -11.12 4.85 -0.46
CA PHE A 128 -12.57 5.02 -0.61
C PHE A 128 -13.10 4.23 -1.79
N TYR A 129 -13.34 2.94 -1.59
CA TYR A 129 -13.78 2.02 -2.65
C TYR A 129 -15.09 2.47 -3.30
N SER A 130 -16.07 2.90 -2.52
CA SER A 130 -17.36 3.35 -3.04
C SER A 130 -17.27 4.61 -3.91
N LEU A 131 -16.37 5.55 -3.57
CA LEU A 131 -16.13 6.75 -4.39
C LEU A 131 -15.46 6.39 -5.71
N ALA A 132 -14.50 5.46 -5.69
CA ALA A 132 -13.87 4.97 -6.92
C ALA A 132 -14.87 4.26 -7.83
N VAL A 133 -15.73 3.40 -7.27
CA VAL A 133 -16.80 2.71 -8.00
C VAL A 133 -17.79 3.72 -8.60
N ASP A 134 -18.28 4.69 -7.81
CA ASP A 134 -19.23 5.72 -8.26
C ASP A 134 -18.66 6.52 -9.44
N ARG A 135 -17.40 6.99 -9.32
CA ARG A 135 -16.73 7.74 -10.38
C ARG A 135 -16.58 6.93 -11.68
N ILE A 136 -16.10 5.68 -11.57
CA ILE A 136 -15.90 4.81 -12.74
C ILE A 136 -17.24 4.48 -13.43
N LEU A 137 -18.27 4.16 -12.66
CA LEU A 137 -19.57 3.79 -13.20
C LEU A 137 -20.29 4.97 -13.83
N ARG A 138 -20.26 6.16 -13.22
CA ARG A 138 -20.82 7.38 -13.83
C ARG A 138 -20.17 7.72 -15.16
N ARG A 139 -18.85 7.53 -15.28
CA ARG A 139 -18.13 7.76 -16.55
C ARG A 139 -18.53 6.76 -17.64
N LYS A 140 -18.75 5.48 -17.28
CA LYS A 140 -19.07 4.41 -18.25
C LYS A 140 -20.55 4.32 -18.60
N ILE A 141 -21.43 4.51 -17.63
CA ILE A 141 -22.89 4.35 -17.75
C ILE A 141 -23.56 5.43 -16.89
N PRO A 142 -23.69 6.68 -17.39
CA PRO A 142 -23.99 7.85 -16.55
C PRO A 142 -25.20 7.68 -15.62
N ILE A 143 -26.36 7.25 -16.13
CA ILE A 143 -27.60 7.17 -15.31
C ILE A 143 -27.57 5.94 -14.39
N ALA A 144 -27.46 4.75 -14.95
CA ALA A 144 -27.45 3.50 -14.18
C ALA A 144 -26.22 3.41 -13.25
N GLY A 145 -25.06 3.89 -13.71
CA GLY A 145 -23.85 3.98 -12.92
C GLY A 145 -23.99 4.89 -11.72
N GLY A 146 -24.70 6.01 -11.87
CA GLY A 146 -25.00 6.91 -10.75
C GLY A 146 -25.88 6.28 -9.66
N LEU A 147 -26.87 5.47 -10.05
CA LEU A 147 -27.70 4.73 -9.08
C LEU A 147 -26.89 3.70 -8.30
N VAL A 148 -26.07 2.91 -9.01
CA VAL A 148 -25.20 1.91 -8.39
C VAL A 148 -24.16 2.57 -7.49
N GLY A 149 -23.48 3.63 -7.95
CA GLY A 149 -22.52 4.39 -7.16
C GLY A 149 -23.13 4.96 -5.88
N SER A 150 -24.33 5.55 -5.99
CA SER A 150 -25.06 6.07 -4.82
C SER A 150 -25.43 4.97 -3.83
N TRP A 151 -25.73 3.76 -4.30
CA TRP A 151 -25.96 2.61 -3.44
C TRP A 151 -24.69 2.19 -2.68
N TYR A 152 -23.52 2.12 -3.35
CA TYR A 152 -22.23 1.85 -2.69
C TYR A 152 -21.90 2.90 -1.63
N ARG A 153 -22.10 4.19 -1.93
CA ARG A 153 -21.87 5.29 -0.97
C ARG A 153 -22.79 5.20 0.24
N ARG A 154 -24.08 4.85 0.05
CA ARG A 154 -25.01 4.61 1.17
C ARG A 154 -24.58 3.41 2.02
N LEU A 155 -24.03 2.39 1.40
CA LEU A 155 -23.55 1.22 2.11
C LEU A 155 -22.34 1.56 2.99
N ASP A 156 -21.33 2.26 2.46
CA ASP A 156 -20.18 2.74 3.23
C ASP A 156 -20.63 3.67 4.36
N ARG A 157 -21.51 4.64 4.08
CA ARG A 157 -22.06 5.54 5.11
C ARG A 157 -22.63 4.76 6.29
N ARG A 158 -23.49 3.76 6.04
CA ARG A 158 -24.06 2.93 7.09
C ARG A 158 -23.04 2.14 7.88
N GLN A 159 -21.96 1.70 7.24
CA GLN A 159 -20.87 1.00 7.91
C GLN A 159 -20.08 1.97 8.80
N PHE A 160 -19.80 3.17 8.32
CA PHE A 160 -19.17 4.23 9.14
C PHE A 160 -20.04 4.62 10.33
N GLU A 161 -21.36 4.79 10.13
CA GLU A 161 -22.30 5.10 11.20
C GLU A 161 -22.33 4.02 12.28
N ARG A 162 -22.22 2.74 11.91
CA ARG A 162 -22.22 1.60 12.83
C ARG A 162 -20.87 1.33 13.49
N SER A 163 -19.80 1.85 12.94
CA SER A 163 -18.45 1.69 13.51
C SER A 163 -18.34 2.41 14.85
N SER A 164 -17.63 1.83 15.80
CA SER A 164 -17.28 2.51 17.05
C SER A 164 -16.35 3.68 16.77
N ARG A 165 -15.37 3.48 15.87
CA ARG A 165 -14.49 4.51 15.30
C ARG A 165 -14.26 4.22 13.82
N VAL A 166 -13.94 5.29 13.06
CA VAL A 166 -13.42 5.20 11.70
C VAL A 166 -11.95 5.62 11.76
N ILE A 167 -11.05 4.71 11.42
CA ILE A 167 -9.60 4.97 11.46
C ILE A 167 -9.14 5.30 10.05
N THR A 168 -8.53 6.46 9.86
CA THR A 168 -8.01 6.93 8.57
C THR A 168 -6.49 6.99 8.57
N ILE A 169 -5.90 7.05 7.39
CA ILE A 169 -4.43 7.08 7.21
C ILE A 169 -3.87 8.48 7.00
N THR A 170 -4.73 9.48 6.85
CA THR A 170 -4.35 10.88 6.62
C THR A 170 -5.50 11.80 7.04
N GLU A 171 -5.18 13.01 7.46
CA GLU A 171 -6.17 14.07 7.74
C GLU A 171 -7.06 14.38 6.52
N ASP A 172 -6.52 14.32 5.30
CA ASP A 172 -7.31 14.54 4.08
C ASP A 172 -8.51 13.59 3.98
N PHE A 173 -8.42 12.40 4.56
CA PHE A 173 -9.54 11.44 4.57
C PHE A 173 -10.61 11.82 5.58
N THR A 174 -10.29 12.59 6.61
CA THR A 174 -11.26 13.12 7.56
C THR A 174 -12.20 14.08 6.86
N ASP A 175 -11.68 14.97 6.02
CA ASP A 175 -12.49 15.89 5.22
C ASP A 175 -13.42 15.14 4.25
N ILE A 176 -12.92 14.09 3.61
CA ILE A 176 -13.74 13.23 2.73
C ILE A 176 -14.85 12.54 3.53
N LEU A 177 -14.56 12.00 4.70
CA LEU A 177 -15.54 11.35 5.56
C LEU A 177 -16.65 12.33 6.00
N ALA A 178 -16.27 13.54 6.38
CA ALA A 178 -17.23 14.58 6.78
C ALA A 178 -18.10 15.02 5.59
N ASN A 179 -17.49 15.42 4.48
CA ASN A 179 -18.18 16.03 3.35
C ASN A 179 -18.99 15.02 2.51
N GLU A 180 -18.47 13.81 2.29
CA GLU A 180 -19.09 12.83 1.40
C GLU A 180 -20.00 11.83 2.14
N PHE A 181 -19.72 11.58 3.42
CA PHE A 181 -20.43 10.56 4.20
C PHE A 181 -21.11 11.09 5.45
N GLY A 182 -20.84 12.33 5.87
CA GLY A 182 -21.42 12.95 7.07
C GLY A 182 -20.92 12.31 8.37
N VAL A 183 -19.72 11.80 8.39
CA VAL A 183 -19.09 11.24 9.59
C VAL A 183 -18.57 12.38 10.45
N ALA A 184 -18.96 12.41 11.73
CA ALA A 184 -18.53 13.42 12.67
C ALA A 184 -17.03 13.25 13.02
N GLU A 185 -16.32 14.37 13.18
CA GLU A 185 -14.86 14.38 13.38
C GLU A 185 -14.45 13.60 14.64
N GLU A 186 -15.22 13.72 15.71
CA GLU A 186 -14.99 13.00 16.97
C GLU A 186 -15.04 11.48 16.84
N LYS A 187 -15.64 10.97 15.76
CA LYS A 187 -15.69 9.54 15.43
C LYS A 187 -14.46 9.07 14.64
N VAL A 188 -13.70 10.01 14.08
CA VAL A 188 -12.53 9.70 13.27
C VAL A 188 -11.28 9.64 14.16
N ALA A 189 -10.38 8.73 13.84
CA ALA A 189 -9.03 8.67 14.39
C ALA A 189 -8.03 8.57 13.24
N VAL A 190 -7.03 9.44 13.22
CA VAL A 190 -6.01 9.42 12.17
C VAL A 190 -4.81 8.64 12.65
N VAL A 191 -4.51 7.53 11.98
CA VAL A 191 -3.32 6.71 12.21
C VAL A 191 -2.62 6.50 10.87
N PRO A 192 -1.55 7.25 10.58
CA PRO A 192 -0.83 7.10 9.32
C PRO A 192 -0.27 5.68 9.15
N ASN A 193 -0.28 5.20 7.90
CA ASN A 193 0.38 3.94 7.58
C ASN A 193 1.89 4.01 7.83
N TRP A 194 2.48 2.86 8.08
CA TRP A 194 3.92 2.71 8.38
C TRP A 194 4.56 1.64 7.49
N ALA A 195 5.86 1.66 7.40
CA ALA A 195 6.64 0.55 6.87
C ALA A 195 7.21 -0.30 8.01
N LEU A 196 7.55 -1.53 7.70
CA LEU A 196 8.16 -2.47 8.66
C LEU A 196 9.66 -2.14 8.79
N ILE A 197 9.98 -1.08 9.52
CA ILE A 197 11.36 -0.59 9.60
C ILE A 197 12.31 -1.61 10.23
N GLU A 198 11.80 -2.44 11.13
CA GLU A 198 12.54 -3.53 11.76
C GLU A 198 12.93 -4.63 10.75
N GLU A 199 12.12 -4.82 9.70
CA GLU A 199 12.35 -5.78 8.62
C GLU A 199 13.04 -5.14 7.40
N LEU A 200 13.27 -3.83 7.44
CA LEU A 200 13.91 -3.05 6.38
C LEU A 200 15.21 -2.37 6.89
N PRO A 201 16.23 -3.16 7.29
CA PRO A 201 17.51 -2.61 7.68
C PRO A 201 18.19 -1.89 6.51
N VAL A 202 19.04 -0.93 6.82
CA VAL A 202 19.89 -0.30 5.81
C VAL A 202 20.91 -1.33 5.33
N MET A 203 20.91 -1.60 4.04
CA MET A 203 21.81 -2.57 3.40
C MET A 203 22.83 -1.87 2.49
N PRO A 204 24.01 -2.48 2.29
CA PRO A 204 24.98 -1.97 1.33
C PRO A 204 24.37 -1.92 -0.09
N ARG A 205 24.82 -0.93 -0.88
CA ARG A 205 24.46 -0.80 -2.30
C ARG A 205 24.94 -2.02 -3.09
N ASP A 206 26.16 -2.44 -2.85
CA ASP A 206 26.72 -3.69 -3.36
C ASP A 206 26.35 -4.83 -2.40
N ASN A 207 25.37 -5.61 -2.81
CA ASN A 207 24.82 -6.74 -2.05
C ASN A 207 24.59 -7.95 -2.97
N ALA A 208 24.23 -9.09 -2.39
CA ALA A 208 24.08 -10.34 -3.15
C ALA A 208 23.01 -10.24 -4.26
N TRP A 209 21.92 -9.50 -4.04
CA TRP A 209 20.88 -9.30 -5.05
C TRP A 209 21.41 -8.41 -6.20
N ALA A 210 22.08 -7.30 -5.88
CA ALA A 210 22.69 -6.44 -6.90
C ALA A 210 23.71 -7.19 -7.77
N ARG A 211 24.53 -8.04 -7.16
CA ARG A 211 25.51 -8.88 -7.88
C ARG A 211 24.84 -9.92 -8.76
N ARG A 212 23.80 -10.60 -8.27
CA ARG A 212 23.00 -11.59 -9.03
C ARG A 212 22.44 -11.01 -10.31
N HIS A 213 22.06 -9.72 -10.30
CA HIS A 213 21.47 -9.03 -11.44
C HIS A 213 22.45 -8.14 -12.20
N ALA A 214 23.77 -8.25 -11.96
CA ALA A 214 24.83 -7.44 -12.58
C ALA A 214 24.57 -5.92 -12.46
N LEU A 215 24.12 -5.48 -11.27
CA LEU A 215 23.82 -4.09 -10.95
C LEU A 215 24.84 -3.45 -10.03
N HIS A 216 25.74 -4.22 -9.41
CA HIS A 216 26.65 -3.77 -8.35
C HIS A 216 27.61 -2.65 -8.77
N ASP A 217 27.96 -2.58 -10.07
CA ASP A 217 28.83 -1.58 -10.70
C ASP A 217 28.07 -0.52 -11.52
N LYS A 218 26.72 -0.50 -11.43
CA LYS A 218 25.86 0.40 -12.18
C LYS A 218 25.25 1.48 -11.30
N PHE A 219 24.93 2.62 -11.89
CA PHE A 219 24.02 3.58 -11.28
C PHE A 219 22.57 3.14 -11.56
N VAL A 220 21.76 2.96 -10.53
CA VAL A 220 20.44 2.36 -10.64
C VAL A 220 19.33 3.29 -10.19
N PHE A 221 18.44 3.62 -11.11
CA PHE A 221 17.10 4.12 -10.79
C PHE A 221 16.18 2.92 -10.58
N LEU A 222 15.66 2.74 -9.38
CA LEU A 222 14.86 1.56 -9.02
C LEU A 222 13.39 1.93 -8.76
N TYR A 223 12.48 1.24 -9.45
CA TYR A 223 11.06 1.21 -9.13
C TYR A 223 10.69 -0.19 -8.62
N SER A 224 10.16 -0.30 -7.41
CA SER A 224 9.73 -1.58 -6.82
C SER A 224 8.29 -1.50 -6.35
N GLY A 225 7.45 -2.41 -6.81
CA GLY A 225 6.04 -2.51 -6.46
C GLY A 225 5.12 -2.51 -7.68
N THR A 226 3.81 -2.59 -7.45
CA THR A 226 2.81 -2.66 -8.53
C THR A 226 2.92 -1.48 -9.49
N ILE A 227 3.00 -1.75 -10.79
CA ILE A 227 2.96 -0.76 -11.85
C ILE A 227 1.75 -1.02 -12.77
N GLY A 228 0.73 -0.17 -12.69
CA GLY A 228 -0.39 -0.14 -13.63
C GLY A 228 -0.31 1.12 -14.49
N MET A 229 -1.20 1.26 -15.47
CA MET A 229 -1.22 2.45 -16.35
C MET A 229 -1.44 3.77 -15.60
N LYS A 230 -2.12 3.72 -14.45
CA LYS A 230 -2.27 4.86 -13.51
C LYS A 230 -0.95 5.35 -12.89
N HIS A 231 0.14 4.63 -13.07
CA HIS A 231 1.48 5.01 -12.61
C HIS A 231 2.36 5.54 -13.75
N ASN A 232 1.78 5.91 -14.88
CA ASN A 232 2.46 6.46 -16.05
C ASN A 232 3.81 5.80 -16.35
N PRO A 233 3.81 4.52 -16.76
CA PRO A 233 5.06 3.81 -17.01
C PRO A 233 5.92 4.45 -18.12
N ALA A 234 5.34 5.30 -18.97
CA ALA A 234 6.08 6.01 -20.01
C ALA A 234 7.21 6.89 -19.45
N MET A 235 7.04 7.47 -18.26
CA MET A 235 8.10 8.25 -17.62
C MET A 235 9.36 7.42 -17.32
N LEU A 236 9.18 6.14 -16.93
CA LEU A 236 10.30 5.22 -16.69
C LEU A 236 10.97 4.80 -18.00
N LEU A 237 10.18 4.63 -19.06
CA LEU A 237 10.71 4.37 -20.41
C LEU A 237 11.57 5.54 -20.91
N GLU A 238 11.09 6.77 -20.75
CA GLU A 238 11.82 7.97 -21.15
C GLU A 238 13.09 8.18 -20.29
N LEU A 239 13.02 7.87 -19.00
CA LEU A 239 14.22 7.86 -18.14
C LEU A 239 15.27 6.86 -18.67
N ALA A 240 14.86 5.66 -19.05
CA ALA A 240 15.76 4.67 -19.64
C ALA A 240 16.30 5.15 -21.01
N ARG A 241 15.43 5.72 -21.86
CA ARG A 241 15.82 6.27 -23.16
C ARG A 241 16.86 7.38 -23.03
N ARG A 242 16.68 8.29 -22.05
CA ARG A 242 17.63 9.39 -21.78
C ARG A 242 19.04 8.90 -21.48
N HIS A 243 19.15 7.71 -20.88
CA HIS A 243 20.43 7.10 -20.50
C HIS A 243 20.83 5.89 -21.37
N ALA A 244 20.18 5.68 -22.52
CA ALA A 244 20.42 4.48 -23.35
C ALA A 244 21.85 4.36 -23.86
N ALA A 245 22.54 5.48 -24.11
CA ALA A 245 23.93 5.52 -24.54
C ALA A 245 24.94 5.35 -23.38
N ASP A 246 24.48 5.38 -22.12
CA ASP A 246 25.36 5.26 -20.95
C ASP A 246 25.37 3.82 -20.40
N PRO A 247 26.44 3.06 -20.61
CA PRO A 247 26.52 1.66 -20.18
C PRO A 247 26.58 1.52 -18.65
N THR A 248 26.77 2.60 -17.91
CA THR A 248 26.85 2.59 -16.44
C THR A 248 25.50 2.79 -15.78
N VAL A 249 24.44 3.21 -16.50
CA VAL A 249 23.10 3.49 -15.93
C VAL A 249 22.13 2.36 -16.23
N ARG A 250 21.32 2.00 -15.25
CA ARG A 250 20.20 1.07 -15.39
C ARG A 250 18.93 1.67 -14.78
N VAL A 251 17.81 1.47 -15.46
CA VAL A 251 16.47 1.68 -14.89
C VAL A 251 15.90 0.30 -14.59
N VAL A 252 15.69 0.00 -13.32
CA VAL A 252 15.28 -1.33 -12.85
C VAL A 252 13.86 -1.27 -12.33
N ILE A 253 13.01 -2.14 -12.85
CA ILE A 253 11.60 -2.24 -12.49
C ILE A 253 11.36 -3.62 -11.87
N VAL A 254 11.07 -3.66 -10.59
CA VAL A 254 10.67 -4.89 -9.89
C VAL A 254 9.15 -4.89 -9.77
N SER A 255 8.48 -5.46 -10.78
CA SER A 255 7.02 -5.43 -10.89
C SER A 255 6.49 -6.45 -11.88
N GLU A 256 5.20 -6.73 -11.78
CA GLU A 256 4.43 -7.57 -12.70
C GLU A 256 3.12 -6.89 -13.11
N GLY A 257 2.51 -7.39 -14.17
CA GLY A 257 1.20 -6.96 -14.68
C GLY A 257 1.27 -5.97 -15.83
N ILE A 258 0.13 -5.36 -16.15
CA ILE A 258 -0.11 -4.63 -17.42
C ILE A 258 0.95 -3.55 -17.70
N GLY A 259 1.36 -2.79 -16.69
CA GLY A 259 2.37 -1.73 -16.88
C GLY A 259 3.77 -2.28 -17.12
N ALA A 260 4.15 -3.37 -16.44
CA ALA A 260 5.43 -4.06 -16.67
C ALA A 260 5.47 -4.72 -18.07
N ASP A 261 4.36 -5.33 -18.49
CA ASP A 261 4.25 -5.95 -19.82
C ASP A 261 4.30 -4.90 -20.93
N TRP A 262 3.63 -3.76 -20.71
CA TRP A 262 3.71 -2.62 -21.63
C TRP A 262 5.15 -2.12 -21.74
N LEU A 263 5.86 -1.92 -20.62
CA LEU A 263 7.27 -1.48 -20.61
C LEU A 263 8.18 -2.45 -21.36
N LYS A 264 8.02 -3.77 -21.18
CA LYS A 264 8.79 -4.79 -21.91
C LYS A 264 8.63 -4.64 -23.42
N LYS A 265 7.36 -4.49 -23.85
CA LYS A 265 7.02 -4.35 -25.27
C LYS A 265 7.62 -3.08 -25.88
N GLU A 266 7.42 -1.93 -25.23
CA GLU A 266 7.89 -0.64 -25.75
C GLU A 266 9.42 -0.51 -25.71
N ALA A 267 10.08 -1.04 -24.68
CA ALA A 267 11.53 -1.05 -24.60
C ALA A 267 12.15 -1.91 -25.72
N ALA A 268 11.58 -3.09 -25.99
CA ALA A 268 12.02 -3.94 -27.09
C ALA A 268 11.82 -3.28 -28.45
N ALA A 269 10.68 -2.65 -28.69
CA ALA A 269 10.38 -1.94 -29.94
C ALA A 269 11.32 -0.73 -30.17
N ALA A 270 11.73 -0.08 -29.09
CA ALA A 270 12.63 1.09 -29.13
C ALA A 270 14.12 0.73 -29.04
N GLY A 271 14.50 -0.55 -28.92
CA GLY A 271 15.89 -0.98 -28.77
C GLY A 271 16.55 -0.53 -27.44
N ILE A 272 15.77 -0.29 -26.40
CA ILE A 272 16.27 0.19 -25.09
C ILE A 272 16.75 -1.02 -24.28
N SER A 273 18.05 -1.14 -24.08
CA SER A 273 18.70 -2.28 -23.40
C SER A 273 19.02 -2.03 -21.91
N ASN A 274 19.01 -0.77 -21.46
CA ASN A 274 19.32 -0.38 -20.08
C ASN A 274 18.08 -0.36 -19.16
N LEU A 275 16.89 -0.74 -19.66
CA LEU A 275 15.68 -1.00 -18.87
C LEU A 275 15.62 -2.49 -18.49
N VAL A 276 15.73 -2.78 -17.20
CA VAL A 276 15.69 -4.14 -16.65
C VAL A 276 14.37 -4.35 -15.93
N ILE A 277 13.59 -5.34 -16.33
CA ILE A 277 12.28 -5.63 -15.73
C ILE A 277 12.31 -7.01 -15.10
N LEU A 278 12.14 -7.06 -13.79
CA LEU A 278 12.19 -8.27 -12.97
C LEU A 278 10.81 -8.54 -12.34
N PRO A 279 10.45 -9.81 -12.08
CA PRO A 279 9.24 -10.15 -11.36
C PRO A 279 9.30 -9.67 -9.91
N TYR A 280 8.17 -9.77 -9.18
CA TYR A 280 8.18 -9.54 -7.74
C TYR A 280 9.20 -10.46 -7.08
N GLN A 281 9.92 -9.90 -6.11
CA GLN A 281 10.90 -10.62 -5.32
C GLN A 281 10.29 -11.08 -3.99
N PRO A 282 10.79 -12.14 -3.37
CA PRO A 282 10.40 -12.54 -2.02
C PRO A 282 10.57 -11.39 -1.02
N PHE A 283 9.66 -11.28 -0.05
CA PHE A 283 9.65 -10.17 0.90
C PHE A 283 10.96 -10.03 1.69
N ASN A 284 11.59 -11.15 2.04
CA ASN A 284 12.88 -11.17 2.73
C ASN A 284 14.06 -10.66 1.88
N GLU A 285 13.92 -10.57 0.56
CA GLU A 285 14.91 -9.94 -0.33
C GLU A 285 14.66 -8.43 -0.50
N LEU A 286 13.50 -7.91 -0.09
CA LEU A 286 13.14 -6.50 -0.29
C LEU A 286 14.19 -5.50 0.24
N PRO A 287 14.83 -5.72 1.40
CA PRO A 287 15.91 -4.82 1.85
C PRO A 287 17.07 -4.73 0.86
N GLN A 288 17.50 -5.86 0.28
CA GLN A 288 18.56 -5.89 -0.72
C GLN A 288 18.14 -5.26 -2.04
N VAL A 289 16.89 -5.53 -2.47
CA VAL A 289 16.29 -4.91 -3.67
C VAL A 289 16.32 -3.39 -3.55
N LEU A 290 15.77 -2.83 -2.48
CA LEU A 290 15.71 -1.38 -2.28
C LEU A 290 17.11 -0.77 -2.14
N ALA A 291 18.01 -1.44 -1.42
CA ALA A 291 19.38 -1.00 -1.26
C ALA A 291 20.17 -0.97 -2.59
N SER A 292 19.78 -1.80 -3.57
CA SER A 292 20.41 -1.85 -4.90
C SER A 292 20.10 -0.65 -5.78
N GLY A 293 19.13 0.20 -5.42
CA GLY A 293 18.89 1.48 -6.08
C GLY A 293 19.78 2.59 -5.54
N ASP A 294 20.32 3.43 -6.42
CA ASP A 294 20.94 4.71 -6.04
C ASP A 294 19.88 5.78 -5.84
N VAL A 295 18.74 5.65 -6.56
CA VAL A 295 17.55 6.49 -6.47
C VAL A 295 16.31 5.60 -6.53
N LEU A 296 15.38 5.77 -5.60
CA LEU A 296 14.11 5.05 -5.59
C LEU A 296 13.02 5.90 -6.22
N VAL A 297 12.36 5.34 -7.26
CA VAL A 297 11.43 6.08 -8.11
C VAL A 297 9.98 5.73 -7.76
N GLY A 298 9.15 6.76 -7.59
CA GLY A 298 7.70 6.61 -7.39
C GLY A 298 6.92 7.51 -8.34
N ILE A 299 5.91 6.95 -9.00
CA ILE A 299 5.07 7.70 -9.96
C ILE A 299 3.61 7.47 -9.64
N LEU A 300 2.80 8.51 -9.68
CA LEU A 300 1.36 8.47 -9.46
C LEU A 300 0.69 9.60 -10.24
N GLU A 301 -0.28 9.25 -11.09
CA GLU A 301 -1.07 10.22 -11.85
C GLU A 301 -2.02 11.02 -10.97
N GLU A 302 -2.41 12.22 -11.43
CA GLU A 302 -3.28 13.16 -10.72
C GLU A 302 -4.57 12.50 -10.22
N GLU A 303 -5.28 11.79 -11.11
CA GLU A 303 -6.56 11.16 -10.78
C GLU A 303 -6.44 10.08 -9.67
N ALA A 304 -5.29 9.44 -9.54
CA ALA A 304 -5.04 8.41 -8.53
C ALA A 304 -4.58 9.00 -7.19
N GLY A 305 -3.95 10.18 -7.24
CA GLY A 305 -3.35 10.83 -6.08
C GLY A 305 -4.34 11.30 -5.02
N ILE A 306 -5.60 11.52 -5.40
CA ILE A 306 -6.66 12.01 -4.50
C ILE A 306 -7.14 10.93 -3.51
N PHE A 307 -7.11 9.65 -3.92
CA PHE A 307 -7.74 8.55 -3.17
C PHE A 307 -6.77 7.51 -2.64
N SER A 308 -5.47 7.64 -2.94
CA SER A 308 -4.48 6.62 -2.63
C SER A 308 -3.17 7.23 -2.18
N VAL A 309 -2.61 6.69 -1.11
CA VAL A 309 -1.25 6.99 -0.65
C VAL A 309 -0.36 5.80 -1.05
N PRO A 310 0.67 6.01 -1.90
CA PRO A 310 1.52 4.91 -2.35
C PRO A 310 2.35 4.33 -1.19
N SER A 311 1.96 3.17 -0.67
CA SER A 311 2.65 2.51 0.45
C SER A 311 4.12 2.19 0.18
N LYS A 312 4.51 2.02 -1.10
CA LYS A 312 5.93 1.79 -1.48
C LYS A 312 6.86 2.92 -1.04
N THR A 313 6.39 4.17 -1.01
CA THR A 313 7.21 5.30 -0.58
C THR A 313 7.62 5.20 0.88
N LEU A 314 6.78 4.60 1.72
CA LEU A 314 7.10 4.36 3.13
C LEU A 314 8.27 3.35 3.26
N SER A 315 8.26 2.27 2.48
CA SER A 315 9.38 1.31 2.43
C SER A 315 10.65 1.95 1.85
N TYR A 316 10.50 2.86 0.88
CA TYR A 316 11.63 3.60 0.30
C TYR A 316 12.33 4.47 1.34
N LEU A 317 11.56 5.15 2.19
CA LEU A 317 12.12 5.95 3.29
C LEU A 317 12.97 5.12 4.26
N CYS A 318 12.65 3.82 4.43
CA CYS A 318 13.42 2.91 5.28
C CYS A 318 14.78 2.53 4.67
N ALA A 319 14.90 2.53 3.36
CA ALA A 319 16.07 2.00 2.66
C ALA A 319 17.31 2.89 2.70
N ALA A 320 17.22 4.09 3.28
CA ALA A 320 18.28 5.12 3.24
C ALA A 320 18.75 5.38 1.80
N ARG A 321 17.80 5.67 0.91
CA ARG A 321 18.02 6.08 -0.48
C ARG A 321 17.18 7.31 -0.79
N PRO A 322 17.66 8.24 -1.65
CA PRO A 322 16.87 9.38 -2.06
C PRO A 322 15.69 8.96 -2.90
N LEU A 323 14.56 9.63 -2.72
CA LEU A 323 13.35 9.40 -3.51
C LEU A 323 13.31 10.38 -4.71
N LEU A 324 12.86 9.86 -5.86
CA LEU A 324 12.46 10.66 -7.02
C LEU A 324 10.98 10.38 -7.27
N LEU A 325 10.14 11.37 -7.00
CA LEU A 325 8.69 11.21 -7.06
C LEU A 325 8.09 12.10 -8.15
N ALA A 326 7.27 11.50 -9.04
CA ALA A 326 6.40 12.21 -9.95
C ALA A 326 4.95 11.95 -9.53
N MET A 327 4.38 12.87 -8.76
CA MET A 327 3.03 12.71 -8.18
C MET A 327 2.44 14.04 -7.73
N PRO A 328 1.10 14.13 -7.50
CA PRO A 328 0.48 15.34 -7.00
C PRO A 328 1.15 15.84 -5.72
N LEU A 329 1.48 17.13 -5.66
CA LEU A 329 2.21 17.71 -4.51
C LEU A 329 1.40 17.65 -3.21
N GLN A 330 0.06 17.62 -3.31
CA GLN A 330 -0.84 17.45 -2.17
C GLN A 330 -0.94 16.02 -1.67
N ASN A 331 -0.43 15.03 -2.41
CA ASN A 331 -0.41 13.64 -1.93
C ASN A 331 0.46 13.50 -0.67
N LEU A 332 0.00 12.72 0.30
CA LEU A 332 0.70 12.53 1.58
C LEU A 332 2.17 12.08 1.38
N ALA A 333 2.43 11.19 0.42
CA ALA A 333 3.79 10.73 0.14
C ALA A 333 4.70 11.86 -0.37
N ALA A 334 4.18 12.76 -1.22
CA ALA A 334 4.90 13.95 -1.67
C ALA A 334 5.16 14.91 -0.51
N ARG A 335 4.14 15.20 0.30
CA ARG A 335 4.26 16.07 1.48
C ARG A 335 5.29 15.56 2.49
N ILE A 336 5.26 14.26 2.81
CA ILE A 336 6.25 13.64 3.70
C ILE A 336 7.66 13.79 3.13
N THR A 337 7.84 13.46 1.85
CA THR A 337 9.14 13.51 1.19
C THR A 337 9.70 14.93 1.14
N SER A 338 8.86 15.91 0.81
CA SER A 338 9.23 17.34 0.76
C SER A 338 9.56 17.90 2.14
N ALA A 339 8.65 17.71 3.11
CA ALA A 339 8.81 18.27 4.46
C ALA A 339 10.05 17.75 5.19
N ASN A 340 10.50 16.53 4.84
CA ASN A 340 11.69 15.92 5.45
C ASN A 340 12.92 15.99 4.55
N ASN A 341 12.89 16.68 3.41
CA ASN A 341 14.00 16.71 2.45
C ASN A 341 14.53 15.28 2.15
N ALA A 342 13.63 14.33 1.86
CA ALA A 342 13.96 12.93 1.64
C ALA A 342 14.09 12.57 0.15
N GLY A 343 13.86 13.53 -0.75
CA GLY A 343 13.89 13.30 -2.20
C GLY A 343 13.56 14.54 -3.00
N LEU A 344 13.45 14.36 -4.32
CA LEU A 344 12.99 15.36 -5.27
C LEU A 344 11.60 14.98 -5.79
N ILE A 345 10.73 15.96 -5.95
CA ILE A 345 9.34 15.75 -6.33
C ILE A 345 9.02 16.67 -7.51
N VAL A 346 8.34 16.11 -8.50
CA VAL A 346 7.81 16.84 -9.66
C VAL A 346 6.32 16.58 -9.80
N ALA A 347 5.62 17.43 -10.52
CA ALA A 347 4.20 17.22 -10.81
C ALA A 347 3.98 15.98 -11.69
N PRO A 348 2.79 15.34 -11.64
CA PRO A 348 2.44 14.26 -12.55
C PRO A 348 2.56 14.73 -14.02
N GLY A 349 3.18 13.89 -14.86
CA GLY A 349 3.33 14.20 -16.28
C GLY A 349 4.40 15.26 -16.63
N ASP A 350 5.03 15.91 -15.65
CA ASP A 350 6.18 16.80 -15.87
C ASP A 350 7.44 15.97 -16.19
N LEU A 351 7.54 15.53 -17.44
CA LEU A 351 8.65 14.69 -17.88
C LEU A 351 9.99 15.43 -17.86
N ASP A 352 10.02 16.67 -18.27
CA ASP A 352 11.27 17.45 -18.30
C ASP A 352 11.80 17.71 -16.90
N GLY A 353 10.94 18.11 -15.97
CA GLY A 353 11.28 18.25 -14.55
C GLY A 353 11.74 16.92 -13.94
N PHE A 354 11.09 15.80 -14.28
CA PHE A 354 11.47 14.48 -13.83
C PHE A 354 12.87 14.07 -14.29
N LEU A 355 13.16 14.26 -15.58
CA LEU A 355 14.48 13.95 -16.13
C LEU A 355 15.58 14.88 -15.59
N ALA A 356 15.27 16.17 -15.38
CA ALA A 356 16.20 17.11 -14.76
C ALA A 356 16.50 16.73 -13.29
N ALA A 357 15.48 16.35 -12.52
CA ALA A 357 15.64 15.88 -11.16
C ALA A 357 16.44 14.56 -11.09
N ALA A 358 16.21 13.63 -12.02
CA ALA A 358 16.99 12.40 -12.14
C ALA A 358 18.47 12.69 -12.42
N ALA A 359 18.77 13.59 -13.35
CA ALA A 359 20.14 14.03 -13.65
C ALA A 359 20.81 14.64 -12.41
N LYS A 360 20.13 15.56 -11.72
CA LYS A 360 20.63 16.18 -10.49
C LYS A 360 20.98 15.14 -9.41
N LEU A 361 20.12 14.12 -9.23
CA LEU A 361 20.39 13.02 -8.29
C LEU A 361 21.54 12.13 -8.77
N ARG A 362 21.70 11.91 -10.08
CA ARG A 362 22.81 11.12 -10.62
C ARG A 362 24.16 11.84 -10.42
N ASP A 363 24.20 13.13 -10.67
CA ASP A 363 25.45 13.88 -10.75
C ASP A 363 26.00 14.31 -9.38
N SER A 364 25.17 14.31 -8.31
CA SER A 364 25.58 14.72 -6.98
C SER A 364 25.45 13.60 -5.92
N SER A 365 26.57 12.98 -5.54
CA SER A 365 26.61 12.02 -4.42
C SER A 365 26.26 12.69 -3.09
N GLU A 366 26.76 13.90 -2.86
CA GLU A 366 26.48 14.67 -1.63
C GLU A 366 24.98 14.89 -1.44
N LEU A 367 24.29 15.28 -2.54
CA LEU A 367 22.82 15.42 -2.49
C LEU A 367 22.13 14.11 -2.17
N ARG A 368 22.55 12.99 -2.83
CA ARG A 368 21.96 11.67 -2.55
C ARG A 368 22.14 11.27 -1.09
N GLU A 369 23.34 11.42 -0.55
CA GLU A 369 23.65 11.08 0.85
C GLU A 369 22.81 11.89 1.83
N LYS A 370 22.70 13.20 1.61
CA LYS A 370 21.87 14.08 2.44
C LYS A 370 20.40 13.65 2.43
N LEU A 371 19.82 13.45 1.24
CA LEU A 371 18.41 13.06 1.11
C LEU A 371 18.15 11.65 1.68
N ALA A 372 19.09 10.73 1.47
CA ALA A 372 19.02 9.36 2.00
C ALA A 372 19.07 9.32 3.53
N GLY A 373 19.96 10.08 4.14
CA GLY A 373 20.04 10.23 5.60
C GLY A 373 18.75 10.79 6.20
N ASN A 374 18.18 11.80 5.56
CA ASN A 374 16.90 12.39 5.97
C ASN A 374 15.73 11.40 5.84
N ALA A 375 15.68 10.64 4.74
CA ALA A 375 14.68 9.59 4.51
C ALA A 375 14.68 8.57 5.67
N ARG A 376 15.86 8.04 6.00
CA ARG A 376 16.04 7.07 7.08
C ARG A 376 15.70 7.66 8.45
N ALA A 377 16.16 8.86 8.76
CA ALA A 377 15.88 9.53 10.03
C ALA A 377 14.37 9.73 10.26
N TYR A 378 13.61 10.11 9.20
CA TYR A 378 12.16 10.17 9.28
C TYR A 378 11.54 8.80 9.59
N ALA A 379 11.98 7.75 8.88
CA ALA A 379 11.46 6.41 9.08
C ALA A 379 11.70 5.89 10.50
N GLU A 380 12.92 6.08 11.04
CA GLU A 380 13.29 5.69 12.41
C GLU A 380 12.49 6.44 13.48
N LYS A 381 12.20 7.71 13.23
CA LYS A 381 11.37 8.51 14.12
C LYS A 381 9.90 8.07 14.10
N THR A 382 9.38 7.66 12.93
CA THR A 382 7.93 7.58 12.69
C THR A 382 7.38 6.16 12.68
N PHE A 383 8.13 5.17 12.14
CA PHE A 383 7.62 3.85 11.86
C PHE A 383 7.82 2.75 12.93
N PRO A 384 8.48 2.96 14.08
CA PRO A 384 8.54 1.90 15.08
C PRO A 384 7.15 1.40 15.46
N ILE A 385 6.91 0.10 15.26
CA ILE A 385 5.59 -0.50 15.43
C ILE A 385 5.01 -0.31 16.83
N ALA A 386 5.86 -0.20 17.85
CA ALA A 386 5.44 0.03 19.22
C ALA A 386 4.60 1.32 19.41
N LYS A 387 4.94 2.39 18.66
CA LYS A 387 4.20 3.66 18.67
C LYS A 387 2.81 3.49 18.03
N THR A 388 2.77 2.86 16.88
CA THR A 388 1.51 2.60 16.16
C THR A 388 0.60 1.68 16.96
N ALA A 389 1.14 0.60 17.52
CA ALA A 389 0.38 -0.33 18.37
C ALA A 389 -0.20 0.37 19.60
N ALA A 390 0.54 1.29 20.24
CA ALA A 390 0.03 2.07 21.38
C ALA A 390 -1.13 2.98 20.98
N LEU A 391 -1.11 3.58 19.79
CA LEU A 391 -2.24 4.35 19.26
C LEU A 391 -3.47 3.47 19.04
N PHE A 392 -3.32 2.34 18.34
CA PHE A 392 -4.42 1.41 18.13
C PHE A 392 -4.99 0.90 19.45
N ASP A 393 -4.14 0.56 20.41
CA ASP A 393 -4.55 0.11 21.74
C ASP A 393 -5.42 1.18 22.44
N SER A 394 -5.00 2.44 22.40
CA SER A 394 -5.78 3.56 22.96
C SER A 394 -7.11 3.78 22.24
N ILE A 395 -7.19 3.53 20.93
CA ILE A 395 -8.42 3.63 20.14
C ILE A 395 -9.37 2.47 20.47
N LEU A 396 -8.83 1.26 20.58
CA LEU A 396 -9.60 0.05 20.86
C LEU A 396 -10.11 -0.01 22.32
N ALA A 397 -9.45 0.68 23.24
CA ALA A 397 -9.86 0.76 24.65
C ALA A 397 -11.07 1.69 24.87
N ARG A 398 -11.33 2.61 23.98
CA ARG A 398 -12.46 3.60 24.01
C ARG A 398 -13.70 3.04 23.32
#